data_a2efe3e3ed202fbb935c3b1dab84e488
#
_entry.id   a2efe3e3ed202fbb935c3b1dab84e488
#
_cell.length_a   1.000
_cell.length_b   1.000
_cell.length_c   1.000
_cell.angle_alpha   90.00
_cell.angle_beta   90.00
_cell.angle_gamma   90.00
#
_symmetry.space_group_name_H-M   'P 1'
#
loop_
_entity.id
_entity.type
_entity.pdbx_description
1 polymer ?
#
loop_
_entity_poly.entity_id
_entity_poly.type
_entity_poly.pdbx_seq_one_letter_code
_entity_poly.pdbx_strand_id
1 'polypeptide(L)'
;SLGIPMIDVNHLQGHVLVHFIKEKPEDTTPPFPFLCLLVSGGNSQIVKVNAYNDMEVLGQTIDDAAGEAIDKCSKVMGLGYPGGPIIDRLARQGNPLAYKFSEPHIPGLDYSFSGLKTSFLYSLRKWVQDDPDFIEHHKNDLAASLEHTIVNILMKKLRLAVKQTGIKHVAVAGGVSANNGLR
;
A
#
# COMPACT_ATOMS: atom_id res chain seq x y z
N SER A 1 1.14 -32.03 23.53
CA SER A 1 0.16 -31.54 22.50
C SER A 1 -1.24 -31.68 23.09
N LEU A 2 -2.09 -30.71 22.84
CA LEU A 2 -3.47 -30.67 23.38
C LEU A 2 -4.41 -31.61 22.62
N GLY A 3 -3.97 -32.35 21.57
CA GLY A 3 -4.78 -33.26 20.77
C GLY A 3 -5.94 -32.56 19.99
N ILE A 4 -5.88 -31.24 19.87
CA ILE A 4 -6.90 -30.46 19.15
C ILE A 4 -6.54 -30.43 17.66
N PRO A 5 -7.47 -30.74 16.75
CA PRO A 5 -7.25 -30.62 15.32
C PRO A 5 -6.90 -29.18 14.94
N MET A 6 -5.89 -28.99 14.11
CA MET A 6 -5.50 -27.68 13.58
C MET A 6 -5.90 -27.61 12.11
N ILE A 7 -6.54 -26.49 11.73
CA ILE A 7 -6.88 -26.20 10.34
C ILE A 7 -5.90 -25.13 9.85
N ASP A 8 -5.18 -25.43 8.78
CA ASP A 8 -4.32 -24.46 8.12
C ASP A 8 -5.16 -23.48 7.30
N VAL A 9 -4.89 -22.19 7.48
CA VAL A 9 -5.56 -21.11 6.75
C VAL A 9 -4.50 -20.20 6.14
N ASN A 10 -4.57 -20.00 4.84
CA ASN A 10 -3.68 -19.05 4.17
C ASN A 10 -4.03 -17.62 4.58
N HIS A 11 -3.07 -16.93 5.21
CA HIS A 11 -3.23 -15.59 5.75
C HIS A 11 -3.67 -14.57 4.70
N LEU A 12 -3.10 -14.63 3.49
CA LEU A 12 -3.41 -13.69 2.41
C LEU A 12 -4.82 -13.92 1.85
N GLN A 13 -5.24 -15.20 1.73
CA GLN A 13 -6.63 -15.52 1.39
C GLN A 13 -7.61 -14.99 2.45
N GLY A 14 -7.23 -15.05 3.74
CA GLY A 14 -8.02 -14.47 4.83
C GLY A 14 -8.26 -12.98 4.64
N HIS A 15 -7.25 -12.21 4.23
CA HIS A 15 -7.41 -10.79 3.91
C HIS A 15 -8.34 -10.52 2.73
N VAL A 16 -8.35 -11.39 1.72
CA VAL A 16 -9.27 -11.27 0.57
C VAL A 16 -10.68 -11.66 0.98
N LEU A 17 -10.82 -12.75 1.73
CA LEU A 17 -12.12 -13.30 2.10
C LEU A 17 -12.90 -12.44 3.10
N VAL A 18 -12.24 -11.48 3.78
CA VAL A 18 -12.94 -10.53 4.66
C VAL A 18 -14.04 -9.75 3.94
N HIS A 19 -13.92 -9.53 2.62
CA HIS A 19 -14.95 -8.87 1.82
C HIS A 19 -16.26 -9.65 1.69
N PHE A 20 -16.30 -10.90 2.11
CA PHE A 20 -17.49 -11.74 2.13
C PHE A 20 -18.13 -11.82 3.51
N ILE A 21 -17.53 -11.25 4.55
CA ILE A 21 -18.12 -11.10 5.87
C ILE A 21 -19.15 -9.96 5.79
N LYS A 22 -20.41 -10.29 6.07
CA LYS A 22 -21.48 -9.31 6.15
C LYS A 22 -21.72 -8.94 7.60
N GLU A 23 -21.57 -7.67 7.93
CA GLU A 23 -21.92 -7.13 9.25
C GLU A 23 -23.43 -6.84 9.32
N LYS A 24 -24.04 -6.51 8.16
CA LYS A 24 -25.46 -6.22 8.01
C LYS A 24 -26.04 -6.96 6.79
N PRO A 25 -27.35 -7.27 6.80
CA PRO A 25 -28.00 -7.97 5.69
C PRO A 25 -27.88 -7.26 4.33
N GLU A 26 -27.83 -5.92 4.35
CA GLU A 26 -27.72 -5.07 3.16
C GLU A 26 -26.31 -4.99 2.60
N ASP A 27 -25.29 -5.48 3.30
CA ASP A 27 -23.91 -5.43 2.84
C ASP A 27 -23.74 -6.22 1.54
N THR A 28 -23.12 -5.59 0.56
CA THR A 28 -22.84 -6.19 -0.74
C THR A 28 -21.47 -6.84 -0.73
N THR A 29 -21.37 -7.99 -1.38
CA THR A 29 -20.07 -8.66 -1.61
C THR A 29 -19.64 -8.46 -3.05
N PRO A 30 -18.30 -8.39 -3.33
CA PRO A 30 -17.85 -8.25 -4.70
C PRO A 30 -18.25 -9.48 -5.54
N PRO A 31 -18.81 -9.28 -6.75
CA PRO A 31 -19.11 -10.38 -7.65
C PRO A 31 -17.82 -10.95 -8.25
N PHE A 32 -17.79 -12.28 -8.42
CA PHE A 32 -16.67 -12.93 -9.12
C PHE A 32 -16.78 -12.77 -10.65
N PRO A 33 -15.64 -12.67 -11.36
CA PRO A 33 -14.30 -12.43 -10.82
C PRO A 33 -14.11 -10.95 -10.44
N PHE A 34 -13.25 -10.69 -9.45
CA PHE A 34 -12.82 -9.33 -9.11
C PHE A 34 -11.30 -9.26 -8.88
N LEU A 35 -10.74 -8.06 -8.91
CA LEU A 35 -9.36 -7.82 -8.55
C LEU A 35 -9.30 -7.34 -7.09
N CYS A 36 -8.40 -7.92 -6.31
CA CYS A 36 -8.10 -7.45 -4.96
C CYS A 36 -6.70 -6.84 -4.90
N LEU A 37 -6.64 -5.55 -4.58
CA LEU A 37 -5.38 -4.89 -4.23
C LEU A 37 -5.12 -5.17 -2.74
N LEU A 38 -4.20 -6.09 -2.46
CA LEU A 38 -3.81 -6.46 -1.11
C LEU A 38 -2.56 -5.67 -0.71
N VAL A 39 -2.71 -4.74 0.24
CA VAL A 39 -1.64 -3.84 0.68
C VAL A 39 -1.53 -3.83 2.20
N SER A 40 -0.40 -4.30 2.72
CA SER A 40 -0.13 -4.37 4.16
C SER A 40 1.30 -3.95 4.48
N GLY A 41 1.71 -4.09 5.75
CA GLY A 41 3.10 -3.89 6.18
C GLY A 41 4.09 -4.79 5.45
N GLY A 42 3.73 -6.05 5.18
CA GLY A 42 4.61 -7.04 4.56
C GLY A 42 4.19 -7.50 3.16
N ASN A 43 3.07 -7.03 2.62
CA ASN A 43 2.56 -7.49 1.33
C ASN A 43 2.04 -6.33 0.48
N SER A 44 2.34 -6.39 -0.82
CA SER A 44 1.75 -5.54 -1.85
C SER A 44 1.53 -6.40 -3.09
N GLN A 45 0.26 -6.76 -3.35
CA GLN A 45 -0.11 -7.71 -4.40
C GLN A 45 -1.39 -7.29 -5.11
N ILE A 46 -1.51 -7.66 -6.39
CA ILE A 46 -2.76 -7.67 -7.13
C ILE A 46 -3.18 -9.12 -7.30
N VAL A 47 -4.33 -9.46 -6.73
CA VAL A 47 -4.88 -10.82 -6.76
C VAL A 47 -6.14 -10.81 -7.60
N LYS A 48 -6.21 -11.71 -8.58
CA LYS A 48 -7.45 -12.02 -9.30
C LYS A 48 -8.18 -13.10 -8.54
N VAL A 49 -9.42 -12.85 -8.16
CA VAL A 49 -10.26 -13.73 -7.38
C VAL A 49 -11.36 -14.27 -8.28
N ASN A 50 -11.24 -15.53 -8.69
CA ASN A 50 -12.22 -16.21 -9.55
C ASN A 50 -13.33 -16.88 -8.72
N ALA A 51 -13.00 -17.37 -7.53
CA ALA A 51 -13.91 -18.01 -6.57
C ALA A 51 -13.29 -17.95 -5.16
N TYR A 52 -14.00 -18.41 -4.13
CA TYR A 52 -13.52 -18.44 -2.74
C TYR A 52 -12.21 -19.20 -2.55
N ASN A 53 -11.97 -20.22 -3.34
CA ASN A 53 -10.79 -21.10 -3.29
C ASN A 53 -9.94 -21.03 -4.58
N ASP A 54 -10.24 -20.09 -5.47
CA ASP A 54 -9.52 -19.90 -6.74
C ASP A 54 -9.05 -18.44 -6.84
N MET A 55 -7.78 -18.24 -6.48
CA MET A 55 -7.11 -16.93 -6.45
C MET A 55 -5.77 -17.03 -7.16
N GLU A 56 -5.50 -16.05 -8.01
CA GLU A 56 -4.29 -15.93 -8.81
C GLU A 56 -3.58 -14.61 -8.51
N VAL A 57 -2.30 -14.66 -8.14
CA VAL A 57 -1.47 -13.45 -7.98
C VAL A 57 -1.02 -12.99 -9.35
N LEU A 58 -1.50 -11.83 -9.80
CA LEU A 58 -1.15 -11.23 -11.08
C LEU A 58 0.13 -10.39 -11.02
N GLY A 59 0.43 -9.81 -9.87
CA GLY A 59 1.61 -9.02 -9.63
C GLY A 59 1.84 -8.82 -8.13
N GLN A 60 3.10 -8.65 -7.75
CA GLN A 60 3.49 -8.49 -6.36
C GLN A 60 4.74 -7.62 -6.24
N THR A 61 5.04 -7.16 -5.01
CA THR A 61 6.31 -6.48 -4.80
C THR A 61 7.49 -7.42 -4.95
N ILE A 62 8.55 -6.94 -5.59
CA ILE A 62 9.82 -7.67 -5.76
C ILE A 62 10.84 -7.31 -4.69
N ASP A 63 10.51 -6.34 -3.83
CA ASP A 63 11.36 -5.85 -2.75
C ASP A 63 10.52 -5.46 -1.52
N ASP A 64 10.64 -4.25 -1.01
CA ASP A 64 9.83 -3.76 0.12
C ASP A 64 8.33 -3.75 -0.23
N ALA A 65 7.48 -4.03 0.74
CA ALA A 65 6.04 -3.75 0.61
C ALA A 65 5.75 -2.25 0.80
N ALA A 66 4.59 -1.78 0.33
CA ALA A 66 4.19 -0.38 0.45
C ALA A 66 4.15 0.10 1.91
N GLY A 67 3.59 -0.70 2.82
CA GLY A 67 3.56 -0.36 4.25
C GLY A 67 4.95 -0.32 4.88
N GLU A 68 5.83 -1.25 4.49
CA GLU A 68 7.22 -1.26 4.92
C GLU A 68 7.98 -0.01 4.42
N ALA A 69 7.74 0.41 3.18
CA ALA A 69 8.31 1.63 2.63
C ALA A 69 7.84 2.87 3.41
N ILE A 70 6.56 2.95 3.77
CA ILE A 70 6.01 4.01 4.63
C ILE A 70 6.73 4.03 5.99
N ASP A 71 6.85 2.89 6.65
CA ASP A 71 7.49 2.78 7.96
C ASP A 71 8.96 3.19 7.91
N LYS A 72 9.69 2.77 6.87
CA LYS A 72 11.09 3.14 6.65
C LYS A 72 11.26 4.65 6.41
N CYS A 73 10.39 5.29 5.63
CA CYS A 73 10.43 6.73 5.37
C CYS A 73 10.02 7.52 6.63
N SER A 74 9.00 7.07 7.37
CA SER A 74 8.60 7.63 8.66
C SER A 74 9.76 7.64 9.66
N LYS A 75 10.49 6.53 9.74
CA LYS A 75 11.69 6.43 10.59
C LYS A 75 12.78 7.41 10.19
N VAL A 76 13.00 7.61 8.88
CA VAL A 76 13.98 8.58 8.36
C VAL A 76 13.60 10.02 8.70
N MET A 77 12.31 10.34 8.79
CA MET A 77 11.78 11.63 9.26
C MET A 77 11.86 11.80 10.79
N GLY A 78 12.32 10.79 11.54
CA GLY A 78 12.32 10.84 13.01
C GLY A 78 10.93 10.67 13.63
N LEU A 79 9.94 10.22 12.87
CA LEU A 79 8.58 9.95 13.34
C LEU A 79 8.50 8.58 14.00
N GLY A 80 7.46 8.35 14.80
CA GLY A 80 7.26 7.09 15.54
C GLY A 80 6.89 5.90 14.66
N TYR A 81 6.67 4.76 15.31
CA TYR A 81 6.21 3.52 14.70
C TYR A 81 4.88 3.08 15.35
N PRO A 82 3.92 2.52 14.59
CA PRO A 82 3.93 2.32 13.12
C PRO A 82 3.80 3.64 12.35
N GLY A 83 4.54 3.74 11.23
CA GLY A 83 4.60 4.96 10.42
C GLY A 83 3.32 5.26 9.64
N GLY A 84 2.60 4.22 9.21
CA GLY A 84 1.40 4.37 8.38
C GLY A 84 0.37 5.36 8.92
N PRO A 85 -0.16 5.18 10.14
CA PRO A 85 -1.14 6.11 10.73
C PRO A 85 -0.59 7.53 10.94
N ILE A 86 0.72 7.65 11.19
CA ILE A 86 1.36 8.96 11.39
C ILE A 86 1.45 9.71 10.06
N ILE A 87 1.93 9.05 9.02
CA ILE A 87 2.03 9.61 7.66
C ILE A 87 0.63 10.00 7.14
N ASP A 88 -0.37 9.13 7.24
CA ASP A 88 -1.75 9.43 6.83
C ASP A 88 -2.32 10.67 7.54
N ARG A 89 -2.09 10.81 8.85
CA ARG A 89 -2.54 11.98 9.61
C ARG A 89 -1.87 13.28 9.16
N LEU A 90 -0.54 13.26 8.94
CA LEU A 90 0.21 14.42 8.49
C LEU A 90 -0.13 14.78 7.04
N ALA A 91 -0.29 13.79 6.17
CA ALA A 91 -0.59 13.96 4.76
C ALA A 91 -1.89 14.73 4.51
N ARG A 92 -2.90 14.55 5.37
CA ARG A 92 -4.17 15.30 5.29
C ARG A 92 -4.03 16.82 5.40
N GLN A 93 -2.91 17.29 5.95
CA GLN A 93 -2.65 18.72 6.18
C GLN A 93 -1.56 19.26 5.24
N GLY A 94 -1.01 18.39 4.37
CA GLY A 94 0.08 18.72 3.48
C GLY A 94 -0.32 18.83 2.01
N ASN A 95 0.59 19.39 1.21
CA ASN A 95 0.46 19.45 -0.24
C ASN A 95 1.08 18.19 -0.87
N PRO A 96 0.30 17.31 -1.53
CA PRO A 96 0.79 16.09 -2.14
C PRO A 96 1.72 16.29 -3.35
N LEU A 97 1.80 17.51 -3.87
CA LEU A 97 2.63 17.87 -5.01
C LEU A 97 3.84 18.75 -4.63
N ALA A 98 4.09 18.96 -3.33
CA ALA A 98 5.19 19.80 -2.85
C ALA A 98 6.56 19.20 -3.19
N TYR A 99 6.69 17.87 -3.11
CA TYR A 99 7.92 17.15 -3.36
C TYR A 99 7.70 16.01 -4.34
N LYS A 100 8.70 15.76 -5.18
CA LYS A 100 8.66 14.67 -6.15
C LYS A 100 9.69 13.62 -5.76
N PHE A 101 9.22 12.39 -5.55
CA PHE A 101 10.06 11.22 -5.29
C PHE A 101 10.10 10.29 -6.49
N SER A 102 11.14 9.45 -6.56
CA SER A 102 11.29 8.48 -7.64
C SER A 102 10.20 7.42 -7.58
N GLU A 103 9.59 7.17 -8.72
CA GLU A 103 8.69 6.04 -8.93
C GLU A 103 9.47 4.97 -9.72
N PRO A 104 9.79 3.80 -9.13
CA PRO A 104 10.48 2.74 -9.84
C PRO A 104 9.68 2.28 -11.06
N HIS A 105 10.36 2.10 -12.18
CA HIS A 105 9.75 1.57 -13.39
C HIS A 105 10.03 0.08 -13.50
N ILE A 106 9.02 -0.74 -13.17
CA ILE A 106 9.07 -2.20 -13.22
C ILE A 106 8.13 -2.68 -14.33
N PRO A 107 8.56 -3.62 -15.20
CA PRO A 107 7.70 -4.21 -16.22
C PRO A 107 6.51 -4.98 -15.60
N GLY A 108 5.45 -5.16 -16.40
CA GLY A 108 4.29 -5.96 -15.98
C GLY A 108 3.55 -5.37 -14.80
N LEU A 109 2.99 -6.26 -13.96
CA LEU A 109 2.14 -5.90 -12.82
C LEU A 109 2.86 -5.88 -11.47
N ASP A 110 4.15 -6.22 -11.45
CA ASP A 110 4.94 -6.22 -10.22
C ASP A 110 5.21 -4.81 -9.71
N TYR A 111 5.46 -4.70 -8.40
CA TYR A 111 5.78 -3.47 -7.69
C TYR A 111 7.25 -3.44 -7.26
N SER A 112 7.78 -2.24 -7.03
CA SER A 112 9.01 -1.99 -6.29
C SER A 112 8.87 -0.72 -5.48
N PHE A 113 9.34 -0.72 -4.24
CA PHE A 113 9.32 0.44 -3.34
C PHE A 113 10.71 0.79 -2.78
N SER A 114 11.72 -0.06 -2.94
CA SER A 114 13.07 0.18 -2.39
C SER A 114 13.71 1.44 -2.96
N GLY A 115 13.52 1.72 -4.25
CA GLY A 115 14.00 2.93 -4.92
C GLY A 115 13.36 4.21 -4.38
N LEU A 116 12.10 4.15 -3.96
CA LEU A 116 11.39 5.27 -3.32
C LEU A 116 12.06 5.65 -2.00
N LYS A 117 12.31 4.68 -1.10
CA LYS A 117 13.01 4.92 0.17
C LYS A 117 14.35 5.60 -0.05
N THR A 118 15.13 5.11 -1.01
CA THR A 118 16.47 5.66 -1.32
C THR A 118 16.37 7.09 -1.82
N SER A 119 15.46 7.37 -2.76
CA SER A 119 15.19 8.73 -3.27
C SER A 119 14.76 9.67 -2.14
N PHE A 120 13.86 9.22 -1.28
CA PHE A 120 13.38 9.99 -0.12
C PHE A 120 14.53 10.35 0.83
N LEU A 121 15.35 9.36 1.22
CA LEU A 121 16.48 9.54 2.12
C LEU A 121 17.51 10.55 1.57
N TYR A 122 17.89 10.42 0.28
CA TYR A 122 18.85 11.33 -0.32
C TYR A 122 18.32 12.75 -0.43
N SER A 123 17.04 12.92 -0.78
CA SER A 123 16.39 14.22 -0.83
C SER A 123 16.38 14.89 0.55
N LEU A 124 15.97 14.15 1.60
CA LEU A 124 15.98 14.68 2.96
C LEU A 124 17.37 15.07 3.44
N ARG A 125 18.38 14.23 3.21
CA ARG A 125 19.76 14.56 3.60
C ARG A 125 20.23 15.87 3.00
N LYS A 126 19.91 16.11 1.73
CA LYS A 126 20.26 17.36 1.06
C LYS A 126 19.55 18.55 1.69
N TRP A 127 18.23 18.48 1.89
CA TRP A 127 17.45 19.58 2.45
C TRP A 127 17.82 19.91 3.90
N VAL A 128 18.10 18.89 4.72
CA VAL A 128 18.51 19.06 6.12
C VAL A 128 19.92 19.65 6.23
N GLN A 129 20.80 19.48 5.21
CA GLN A 129 22.09 20.19 5.17
C GLN A 129 21.92 21.70 5.00
N ASP A 130 20.91 22.12 4.22
CA ASP A 130 20.63 23.53 3.96
C ASP A 130 19.78 24.16 5.09
N ASP A 131 18.86 23.39 5.68
CA ASP A 131 17.98 23.79 6.79
C ASP A 131 17.88 22.64 7.81
N PRO A 132 18.55 22.68 8.96
CA PRO A 132 18.50 21.64 9.99
C PRO A 132 17.09 21.34 10.50
N ASP A 133 16.16 22.30 10.49
CA ASP A 133 14.78 22.18 10.93
C ASP A 133 13.80 21.84 9.77
N PHE A 134 14.33 21.52 8.58
CA PHE A 134 13.55 21.29 7.36
C PHE A 134 12.42 20.28 7.58
N ILE A 135 12.70 19.16 8.24
CA ILE A 135 11.68 18.12 8.46
C ILE A 135 10.53 18.67 9.31
N GLU A 136 10.84 19.42 10.39
CA GLU A 136 9.80 19.97 11.27
C GLU A 136 8.91 20.98 10.54
N HIS A 137 9.51 21.85 9.71
CA HIS A 137 8.79 22.85 8.93
C HIS A 137 7.94 22.26 7.80
N HIS A 138 8.38 21.10 7.23
CA HIS A 138 7.78 20.53 6.01
C HIS A 138 7.19 19.12 6.19
N LYS A 139 7.06 18.62 7.41
CA LYS A 139 6.63 17.23 7.69
C LYS A 139 5.29 16.87 7.06
N ASN A 140 4.33 17.79 7.01
CA ASN A 140 3.02 17.56 6.41
C ASN A 140 3.13 17.38 4.88
N ASP A 141 3.87 18.25 4.22
CA ASP A 141 4.08 18.20 2.78
C ASP A 141 4.93 17.00 2.36
N LEU A 142 5.93 16.64 3.17
CA LEU A 142 6.73 15.43 2.97
C LEU A 142 5.87 14.17 3.08
N ALA A 143 5.03 14.10 4.11
CA ALA A 143 4.10 12.99 4.31
C ALA A 143 3.09 12.88 3.17
N ALA A 144 2.48 14.01 2.76
CA ALA A 144 1.51 14.06 1.67
C ALA A 144 2.13 13.65 0.32
N SER A 145 3.33 14.12 0.02
CA SER A 145 4.03 13.79 -1.22
C SER A 145 4.51 12.33 -1.26
N LEU A 146 4.93 11.78 -0.13
CA LEU A 146 5.28 10.37 0.02
C LEU A 146 4.06 9.48 -0.22
N GLU A 147 2.96 9.76 0.48
CA GLU A 147 1.70 9.03 0.34
C GLU A 147 1.19 9.07 -1.11
N HIS A 148 1.16 10.25 -1.71
CA HIS A 148 0.78 10.44 -3.11
C HIS A 148 1.61 9.59 -4.08
N THR A 149 2.93 9.54 -3.87
CA THR A 149 3.84 8.74 -4.70
C THR A 149 3.52 7.24 -4.57
N ILE A 150 3.32 6.74 -3.34
CA ILE A 150 2.98 5.32 -3.09
C ILE A 150 1.63 4.97 -3.71
N VAL A 151 0.61 5.80 -3.51
CA VAL A 151 -0.72 5.61 -4.11
C VAL A 151 -0.62 5.59 -5.64
N ASN A 152 0.15 6.48 -6.25
CA ASN A 152 0.36 6.49 -7.69
C ASN A 152 1.00 5.19 -8.21
N ILE A 153 2.04 4.68 -7.52
CA ILE A 153 2.67 3.39 -7.87
C ILE A 153 1.64 2.27 -7.84
N LEU A 154 0.85 2.17 -6.76
CA LEU A 154 -0.18 1.14 -6.60
C LEU A 154 -1.26 1.24 -7.68
N MET A 155 -1.80 2.44 -7.89
CA MET A 155 -2.91 2.68 -8.83
C MET A 155 -2.51 2.52 -10.30
N LYS A 156 -1.27 2.85 -10.67
CA LYS A 156 -0.78 2.60 -12.05
C LYS A 156 -0.85 1.13 -12.40
N LYS A 157 -0.39 0.25 -11.51
CA LYS A 157 -0.40 -1.20 -11.74
C LYS A 157 -1.81 -1.79 -11.66
N LEU A 158 -2.62 -1.33 -10.73
CA LEU A 158 -4.01 -1.75 -10.63
C LEU A 158 -4.82 -1.40 -11.90
N ARG A 159 -4.66 -0.17 -12.42
CA ARG A 159 -5.28 0.23 -13.69
C ARG A 159 -4.79 -0.63 -14.87
N LEU A 160 -3.51 -0.98 -14.88
CA LEU A 160 -2.96 -1.88 -15.89
C LEU A 160 -3.57 -3.28 -15.79
N ALA A 161 -3.72 -3.82 -14.57
CA ALA A 161 -4.37 -5.10 -14.32
C ALA A 161 -5.84 -5.10 -14.80
N VAL A 162 -6.60 -4.05 -14.48
CA VAL A 162 -7.97 -3.86 -14.97
C VAL A 162 -8.00 -3.88 -16.51
N LYS A 163 -7.08 -3.16 -17.17
CA LYS A 163 -6.98 -3.13 -18.63
C LYS A 163 -6.64 -4.48 -19.23
N GLN A 164 -5.72 -5.23 -18.63
CA GLN A 164 -5.28 -6.55 -19.13
C GLN A 164 -6.33 -7.64 -18.94
N THR A 165 -7.04 -7.62 -17.81
CA THR A 165 -8.01 -8.65 -17.45
C THR A 165 -9.44 -8.34 -17.92
N GLY A 166 -9.77 -7.07 -18.16
CA GLY A 166 -11.13 -6.61 -18.41
C GLY A 166 -12.05 -6.62 -17.18
N ILE A 167 -11.53 -7.02 -16.00
CA ILE A 167 -12.30 -7.08 -14.75
C ILE A 167 -12.47 -5.66 -14.19
N LYS A 168 -13.73 -5.27 -13.93
CA LYS A 168 -14.07 -3.90 -13.50
C LYS A 168 -14.32 -3.80 -11.98
N HIS A 169 -14.57 -4.93 -11.32
CA HIS A 169 -14.79 -4.97 -9.88
C HIS A 169 -13.45 -5.05 -9.16
N VAL A 170 -13.21 -4.10 -8.27
CA VAL A 170 -11.97 -3.97 -7.51
C VAL A 170 -12.31 -3.88 -6.03
N ALA A 171 -11.57 -4.62 -5.22
CA ALA A 171 -11.56 -4.54 -3.76
C ALA A 171 -10.16 -4.16 -3.27
N VAL A 172 -10.07 -3.56 -2.09
CA VAL A 172 -8.80 -3.23 -1.43
C VAL A 172 -8.78 -3.88 -0.05
N ALA A 173 -7.72 -4.61 0.26
CA ALA A 173 -7.57 -5.33 1.52
C ALA A 173 -6.18 -5.08 2.15
N GLY A 174 -6.04 -5.47 3.43
CA GLY A 174 -4.82 -5.28 4.21
C GLY A 174 -4.79 -3.95 4.97
N GLY A 175 -3.86 -3.81 5.92
CA GLY A 175 -3.82 -2.68 6.85
C GLY A 175 -3.65 -1.31 6.19
N VAL A 176 -2.94 -1.24 5.06
CA VAL A 176 -2.77 0.01 4.29
C VAL A 176 -4.07 0.44 3.58
N SER A 177 -5.06 -0.45 3.44
CA SER A 177 -6.38 -0.09 2.89
C SER A 177 -7.13 0.93 3.75
N ALA A 178 -6.73 1.13 5.00
CA ALA A 178 -7.27 2.15 5.89
C ALA A 178 -6.74 3.56 5.57
N ASN A 179 -5.67 3.66 4.75
CA ASN A 179 -5.09 4.94 4.35
C ASN A 179 -6.08 5.76 3.50
N ASN A 180 -6.24 7.05 3.85
CA ASN A 180 -7.24 7.91 3.20
C ASN A 180 -6.84 8.32 1.78
N GLY A 181 -5.56 8.41 1.48
CA GLY A 181 -5.08 8.70 0.13
C GLY A 181 -5.34 7.56 -0.86
N LEU A 182 -5.45 6.31 -0.36
CA LEU A 182 -5.75 5.14 -1.18
C LEU A 182 -7.26 4.97 -1.43
N ARG A 183 -8.11 5.41 -0.51
CA ARG A 183 -9.58 5.37 -0.60
C ARG A 183 -10.12 6.52 -1.46
#